data_965f82bfa21a3b23b699b76f9ade8b78
#
_entry.id   965f82bfa21a3b23b699b76f9ade8b78
#
_cell.length_a   1.000
_cell.length_b   1.000
_cell.length_c   1.000
_cell.angle_alpha   90.00
_cell.angle_beta   90.00
_cell.angle_gamma   90.00
#
_symmetry.space_group_name_H-M   'P 1'
#
loop_
_entity.id
_entity.type
_entity.pdbx_description
1 polymer ?
#
loop_
_entity_poly.entity_id
_entity_poly.type
_entity_poly.pdbx_seq_one_letter_code
_entity_poly.pdbx_strand_id
1 'polypeptide(L)'
;MVGLLLTVVACSPPKAPDYQSILTKSSTTAAATTTAKPVPLSQYLENIGVNGQQVAPGSPPDLNVSIPTPPGWSPFSNPNIAKETLIISHGGKYPTARLVVFKLRGDFDPAQVVKHGNDDAQLFENFKQLDASTDNYNGFPSSMIQGSYDLDGQRLHSWNRIVIATGSPPANQRYLVQLTITSLANQAAAEASDIEAIIHGFVVAAK
;
A
#
# COMPACT_ATOMS: atom_id res chain seq x y z
N MET A 1 -7.04 -40.91 -56.36
CA MET A 1 -7.36 -39.56 -55.84
C MET A 1 -7.41 -39.65 -54.33
N VAL A 2 -6.34 -39.19 -53.67
CA VAL A 2 -6.23 -39.18 -52.21
C VAL A 2 -6.40 -37.74 -51.75
N GLY A 3 -7.52 -37.45 -51.03
CA GLY A 3 -7.82 -36.14 -50.54
C GLY A 3 -7.11 -35.91 -49.18
N LEU A 4 -6.25 -34.90 -49.15
CA LEU A 4 -5.54 -34.44 -47.96
C LEU A 4 -6.44 -33.47 -47.18
N LEU A 5 -6.96 -33.87 -46.00
CA LEU A 5 -7.68 -33.00 -45.10
C LEU A 5 -6.65 -32.20 -44.25
N LEU A 6 -6.55 -30.90 -44.48
CA LEU A 6 -5.85 -29.98 -43.62
C LEU A 6 -6.74 -29.61 -42.43
N THR A 7 -6.39 -30.06 -41.24
CA THR A 7 -6.97 -29.60 -39.97
C THR A 7 -6.30 -28.30 -39.56
N VAL A 8 -7.05 -27.21 -39.62
CA VAL A 8 -6.62 -25.90 -39.07
C VAL A 8 -6.84 -25.93 -37.56
N VAL A 9 -5.72 -25.97 -36.80
CA VAL A 9 -5.75 -25.78 -35.35
C VAL A 9 -5.88 -24.29 -35.09
N ALA A 10 -7.07 -23.86 -34.69
CA ALA A 10 -7.32 -22.52 -34.23
C ALA A 10 -6.69 -22.34 -32.82
N CYS A 11 -5.55 -21.62 -32.73
CA CYS A 11 -5.05 -21.14 -31.48
C CYS A 11 -5.98 -20.05 -30.95
N SER A 12 -6.76 -20.37 -29.91
CA SER A 12 -7.52 -19.35 -29.15
C SER A 12 -6.55 -18.45 -28.40
N PRO A 13 -6.72 -17.11 -28.44
CA PRO A 13 -5.91 -16.20 -27.64
C PRO A 13 -6.15 -16.48 -26.15
N PRO A 14 -5.14 -16.25 -25.29
CA PRO A 14 -5.30 -16.42 -23.85
C PRO A 14 -6.41 -15.49 -23.35
N LYS A 15 -7.38 -16.06 -22.61
CA LYS A 15 -8.44 -15.30 -21.97
C LYS A 15 -7.82 -14.28 -21.02
N ALA A 16 -8.17 -13.01 -21.19
CA ALA A 16 -7.86 -11.97 -20.22
C ALA A 16 -8.40 -12.37 -18.84
N PRO A 17 -7.66 -12.07 -17.74
CA PRO A 17 -8.13 -12.37 -16.40
C PRO A 17 -9.47 -11.68 -16.14
N ASP A 18 -10.44 -12.43 -15.64
CA ASP A 18 -11.77 -11.93 -15.31
C ASP A 18 -11.72 -11.18 -13.98
N TYR A 19 -11.44 -9.88 -14.04
CA TYR A 19 -11.44 -9.00 -12.88
C TYR A 19 -12.83 -8.76 -12.28
N GLN A 20 -13.90 -9.11 -12.98
CA GLN A 20 -15.27 -9.02 -12.45
C GLN A 20 -15.53 -10.08 -11.37
N SER A 21 -14.88 -11.23 -11.44
CA SER A 21 -15.03 -12.30 -10.45
C SER A 21 -14.28 -12.02 -9.14
N ILE A 22 -13.27 -11.13 -9.14
CA ILE A 22 -12.56 -10.67 -7.93
C ILE A 22 -13.45 -9.69 -7.14
N LEU A 23 -14.29 -8.93 -7.83
CA LEU A 23 -15.23 -7.99 -7.19
C LEU A 23 -16.44 -8.69 -6.53
N THR A 24 -16.68 -9.97 -6.83
CA THR A 24 -17.84 -10.72 -6.31
C THR A 24 -17.51 -11.72 -5.20
N LYS A 25 -16.23 -11.99 -4.91
CA LYS A 25 -15.85 -12.75 -3.70
C LYS A 25 -15.76 -11.84 -2.50
N SER A 26 -16.92 -11.46 -1.97
CA SER A 26 -17.03 -10.99 -0.58
C SER A 26 -16.66 -12.15 0.35
N SER A 27 -15.39 -12.22 0.72
CA SER A 27 -15.01 -12.95 1.92
C SER A 27 -15.48 -12.12 3.10
N THR A 28 -16.65 -12.43 3.59
CA THR A 28 -17.21 -11.86 4.81
C THR A 28 -16.43 -12.44 6.00
N THR A 29 -15.24 -11.93 6.24
CA THR A 29 -14.69 -11.94 7.59
C THR A 29 -15.18 -10.65 8.22
N ALA A 30 -16.24 -10.74 9.00
CA ALA A 30 -16.76 -9.64 9.78
C ALA A 30 -15.66 -9.17 10.73
N ALA A 31 -14.93 -8.12 10.33
CA ALA A 31 -14.13 -7.36 11.26
C ALA A 31 -15.07 -6.80 12.32
N ALA A 32 -14.78 -7.07 13.59
CA ALA A 32 -15.53 -6.58 14.72
C ALA A 32 -15.73 -5.06 14.57
N THR A 33 -16.96 -4.63 14.42
CA THR A 33 -17.37 -3.23 14.33
C THR A 33 -17.10 -2.58 15.68
N THR A 34 -15.91 -1.99 15.85
CA THR A 34 -15.68 -1.05 16.93
C THR A 34 -16.49 0.20 16.59
N THR A 35 -17.50 0.52 17.40
CA THR A 35 -18.36 1.71 17.29
C THR A 35 -17.63 3.02 17.58
N ALA A 36 -16.31 3.01 17.76
CA ALA A 36 -15.49 4.20 17.94
C ALA A 36 -15.25 4.90 16.59
N LYS A 37 -15.41 6.23 16.57
CA LYS A 37 -15.11 7.03 15.37
C LYS A 37 -13.63 6.83 15.00
N PRO A 38 -13.30 6.60 13.71
CA PRO A 38 -11.92 6.51 13.25
C PRO A 38 -11.12 7.74 13.67
N VAL A 39 -9.91 7.53 14.17
CA VAL A 39 -8.98 8.58 14.59
C VAL A 39 -7.72 8.47 13.72
N PRO A 40 -7.22 9.57 13.14
CA PRO A 40 -5.97 9.53 12.38
C PRO A 40 -4.86 8.82 13.17
N LEU A 41 -4.07 7.97 12.49
CA LEU A 41 -3.01 7.21 13.13
C LEU A 41 -1.98 8.13 13.82
N SER A 42 -1.68 9.29 13.23
CA SER A 42 -0.81 10.29 13.84
C SER A 42 -1.36 10.79 15.18
N GLN A 43 -2.65 11.08 15.23
CA GLN A 43 -3.33 11.51 16.46
C GLN A 43 -3.36 10.39 17.52
N TYR A 44 -3.58 9.14 17.09
CA TYR A 44 -3.50 7.99 18.01
C TYR A 44 -2.10 7.87 18.62
N LEU A 45 -1.03 7.96 17.79
CA LEU A 45 0.36 7.90 18.27
C LEU A 45 0.67 9.02 19.25
N GLU A 46 0.25 10.26 18.96
CA GLU A 46 0.39 11.40 19.88
C GLU A 46 -0.31 11.15 21.22
N ASN A 47 -1.54 10.64 21.18
CA ASN A 47 -2.33 10.37 22.39
C ASN A 47 -1.69 9.33 23.31
N ILE A 48 -0.90 8.39 22.77
CA ILE A 48 -0.14 7.40 23.55
C ILE A 48 1.31 7.83 23.82
N GLY A 49 1.67 9.10 23.53
CA GLY A 49 3.00 9.67 23.81
C GLY A 49 4.10 9.20 22.85
N VAL A 50 3.75 8.69 21.66
CA VAL A 50 4.70 8.25 20.64
C VAL A 50 4.99 9.39 19.66
N ASN A 51 6.26 9.72 19.49
CA ASN A 51 6.72 10.74 18.57
C ASN A 51 7.42 10.10 17.36
N GLY A 52 7.11 10.60 16.15
CA GLY A 52 7.70 10.17 14.90
C GLY A 52 8.62 11.23 14.29
N GLN A 53 9.83 10.86 13.93
CA GLN A 53 10.74 11.68 13.12
C GLN A 53 10.83 11.09 11.73
N GLN A 54 10.39 11.83 10.71
CA GLN A 54 10.51 11.37 9.32
C GLN A 54 11.98 11.26 8.91
N VAL A 55 12.31 10.18 8.20
CA VAL A 55 13.63 9.89 7.66
C VAL A 55 13.48 9.35 6.24
N ALA A 56 14.50 9.54 5.39
CA ALA A 56 14.46 8.97 4.04
C ALA A 56 14.46 7.43 4.10
N PRO A 57 13.72 6.71 3.22
CA PRO A 57 13.58 5.26 3.27
C PRO A 57 14.91 4.48 3.28
N GLY A 58 15.92 4.95 2.54
CA GLY A 58 17.25 4.32 2.51
C GLY A 58 18.18 4.68 3.68
N SER A 59 17.77 5.59 4.60
CA SER A 59 18.65 6.11 5.65
C SER A 59 18.70 5.29 6.95
N PRO A 60 17.72 4.45 7.34
CA PRO A 60 17.85 3.64 8.55
C PRO A 60 19.07 2.72 8.50
N PRO A 61 19.95 2.76 9.51
CA PRO A 61 21.18 1.96 9.50
C PRO A 61 20.90 0.47 9.72
N ASP A 62 19.78 0.14 10.36
CA ASP A 62 19.39 -1.17 10.89
C ASP A 62 18.12 -1.74 10.23
N LEU A 63 17.56 -1.05 9.23
CA LEU A 63 16.37 -1.50 8.51
C LEU A 63 16.53 -1.25 7.00
N ASN A 64 16.21 -2.23 6.18
CA ASN A 64 16.07 -2.09 4.73
C ASN A 64 14.63 -1.75 4.38
N VAL A 65 14.43 -0.62 3.68
CA VAL A 65 13.12 -0.19 3.21
C VAL A 65 13.26 0.29 1.77
N SER A 66 12.53 -0.33 0.84
CA SER A 66 12.54 0.06 -0.57
C SER A 66 11.28 -0.37 -1.31
N ILE A 67 11.06 0.25 -2.47
CA ILE A 67 10.10 -0.18 -3.49
C ILE A 67 10.82 -0.25 -4.84
N PRO A 68 10.40 -1.15 -5.75
CA PRO A 68 10.90 -1.15 -7.12
C PRO A 68 10.35 0.05 -7.89
N THR A 69 11.03 0.40 -8.98
CA THR A 69 10.56 1.39 -9.95
C THR A 69 10.27 0.66 -11.26
N PRO A 70 9.00 0.36 -11.58
CA PRO A 70 8.65 -0.32 -12.83
C PRO A 70 9.05 0.49 -14.06
N PRO A 71 9.12 -0.13 -15.26
CA PRO A 71 9.36 0.58 -16.51
C PRO A 71 8.37 1.73 -16.72
N GLY A 72 8.86 2.89 -17.14
CA GLY A 72 8.04 4.08 -17.36
C GLY A 72 7.74 4.90 -16.11
N TRP A 73 7.97 4.36 -14.91
CA TRP A 73 7.90 5.12 -13.67
C TRP A 73 9.19 5.90 -13.41
N SER A 74 9.07 7.04 -12.76
CA SER A 74 10.19 7.90 -12.42
C SER A 74 9.99 8.61 -11.08
N PRO A 75 11.06 9.05 -10.42
CA PRO A 75 10.95 9.89 -9.24
C PRO A 75 10.11 11.12 -9.50
N PHE A 76 9.19 11.40 -8.58
CA PHE A 76 8.30 12.56 -8.61
C PHE A 76 8.60 13.47 -7.42
N SER A 77 8.81 14.76 -7.70
CA SER A 77 9.08 15.76 -6.67
C SER A 77 7.92 16.75 -6.58
N ASN A 78 7.52 17.07 -5.35
CA ASN A 78 6.53 18.09 -5.06
C ASN A 78 7.04 18.96 -3.90
N PRO A 79 7.19 20.29 -4.10
CA PRO A 79 7.75 21.17 -3.06
C PRO A 79 6.91 21.24 -1.76
N ASN A 80 5.65 20.82 -1.83
CA ASN A 80 4.75 20.79 -0.66
C ASN A 80 4.85 19.48 0.14
N ILE A 81 5.72 18.54 -0.27
CA ILE A 81 5.92 17.25 0.41
C ILE A 81 7.32 17.23 1.01
N ALA A 82 7.44 16.66 2.21
CA ALA A 82 8.72 16.51 2.87
C ALA A 82 9.74 15.79 1.96
N LYS A 83 10.96 16.31 1.89
CA LYS A 83 12.05 15.81 1.02
C LYS A 83 12.48 14.37 1.37
N GLU A 84 12.19 13.92 2.57
CA GLU A 84 12.42 12.56 3.05
C GLU A 84 11.42 11.55 2.48
N THR A 85 10.36 12.02 1.81
CA THR A 85 9.36 11.15 1.17
C THR A 85 9.88 10.67 -0.19
N LEU A 86 9.90 9.36 -0.41
CA LEU A 86 10.11 8.80 -1.74
C LEU A 86 8.77 8.73 -2.48
N ILE A 87 8.71 9.35 -3.66
CA ILE A 87 7.55 9.22 -4.54
C ILE A 87 8.06 8.83 -5.93
N ILE A 88 7.38 7.85 -6.52
CA ILE A 88 7.50 7.53 -7.94
C ILE A 88 6.13 7.66 -8.60
N SER A 89 6.11 8.03 -9.88
CA SER A 89 4.88 8.16 -10.67
C SER A 89 5.07 7.70 -12.10
N HIS A 90 3.98 7.36 -12.76
CA HIS A 90 3.93 7.04 -14.18
C HIS A 90 3.25 8.18 -14.94
N GLY A 91 4.05 9.11 -15.45
CA GLY A 91 3.58 10.13 -16.41
C GLY A 91 2.77 11.30 -15.86
N GLY A 92 2.61 11.48 -14.52
CA GLY A 92 1.85 12.63 -14.02
C GLY A 92 1.48 12.56 -12.53
N LYS A 93 0.32 13.18 -12.19
CA LYS A 93 -0.20 13.20 -10.82
C LYS A 93 -0.61 11.79 -10.34
N TYR A 94 -1.09 10.96 -11.25
CA TYR A 94 -1.51 9.57 -11.00
C TYR A 94 -1.09 8.69 -12.19
N PRO A 95 -0.77 7.38 -11.95
CA PRO A 95 -0.61 6.73 -10.65
C PRO A 95 0.65 7.17 -9.93
N THR A 96 0.61 7.11 -8.60
CA THR A 96 1.78 7.38 -7.74
C THR A 96 1.96 6.29 -6.70
N ALA A 97 3.22 6.01 -6.34
CA ALA A 97 3.56 5.24 -5.15
C ALA A 97 4.40 6.11 -4.22
N ARG A 98 3.93 6.28 -2.99
CA ARG A 98 4.54 7.11 -1.96
C ARG A 98 4.99 6.25 -0.80
N LEU A 99 6.28 6.31 -0.47
CA LEU A 99 6.89 5.61 0.64
C LEU A 99 7.40 6.61 1.67
N VAL A 100 6.94 6.49 2.90
CA VAL A 100 7.39 7.29 4.05
C VAL A 100 7.89 6.38 5.15
N VAL A 101 8.89 6.86 5.89
CA VAL A 101 9.46 6.17 7.05
C VAL A 101 9.57 7.15 8.20
N PHE A 102 9.06 6.77 9.36
CA PHE A 102 9.22 7.52 10.60
C PHE A 102 9.98 6.67 11.61
N LYS A 103 11.04 7.24 12.16
CA LYS A 103 11.71 6.73 13.37
C LYS A 103 10.82 7.04 14.56
N LEU A 104 10.34 6.02 15.27
CA LEU A 104 9.42 6.18 16.40
C LEU A 104 10.18 6.23 17.72
N ARG A 105 9.71 7.08 18.64
CA ARG A 105 10.20 7.18 20.02
C ARG A 105 9.01 7.14 20.97
N GLY A 106 9.13 6.38 22.02
CA GLY A 106 8.08 6.14 23.02
C GLY A 106 7.96 4.65 23.32
N ASP A 107 7.26 4.32 24.38
CA ASP A 107 6.92 2.94 24.71
C ASP A 107 5.50 2.63 24.23
N PHE A 108 5.36 1.58 23.41
CA PHE A 108 4.08 1.22 22.81
C PHE A 108 4.09 -0.23 22.34
N ASP A 109 2.92 -0.81 22.26
CA ASP A 109 2.68 -2.12 21.64
C ASP A 109 2.41 -1.96 20.13
N PRO A 110 3.30 -2.45 19.23
CA PRO A 110 3.10 -2.39 17.80
C PRO A 110 1.78 -3.03 17.33
N ALA A 111 1.34 -4.12 17.99
CA ALA A 111 0.12 -4.81 17.63
C ALA A 111 -1.15 -3.98 17.93
N GLN A 112 -1.08 -3.07 18.90
CA GLN A 112 -2.18 -2.11 19.12
C GLN A 112 -2.15 -0.98 18.10
N VAL A 113 -0.97 -0.45 17.77
CA VAL A 113 -0.82 0.64 16.79
C VAL A 113 -1.38 0.25 15.43
N VAL A 114 -1.08 -0.95 14.93
CA VAL A 114 -1.55 -1.38 13.60
C VAL A 114 -3.06 -1.55 13.49
N LYS A 115 -3.78 -1.70 14.60
CA LYS A 115 -5.25 -1.71 14.58
C LYS A 115 -5.85 -0.38 14.12
N HIS A 116 -5.10 0.72 14.29
CA HIS A 116 -5.47 2.07 13.84
C HIS A 116 -4.86 2.44 12.48
N GLY A 117 -4.08 1.55 11.88
CA GLY A 117 -3.40 1.85 10.62
C GLY A 117 -4.32 2.03 9.41
N ASN A 118 -5.57 1.57 9.50
CA ASN A 118 -6.57 1.72 8.45
C ASN A 118 -7.55 2.87 8.70
N ASP A 119 -7.47 3.55 9.84
CA ASP A 119 -8.43 4.58 10.25
C ASP A 119 -8.38 5.81 9.32
N ASP A 120 -7.18 6.23 8.89
CA ASP A 120 -7.02 7.38 7.99
C ASP A 120 -7.78 7.20 6.67
N ALA A 121 -7.80 5.98 6.11
CA ALA A 121 -8.51 5.70 4.87
C ALA A 121 -10.03 5.85 5.04
N GLN A 122 -10.56 5.49 6.20
CA GLN A 122 -11.99 5.56 6.51
C GLN A 122 -12.50 7.01 6.67
N LEU A 123 -11.59 7.97 6.82
CA LEU A 123 -11.91 9.39 6.92
C LEU A 123 -12.06 10.10 5.57
N PHE A 124 -11.68 9.45 4.46
CA PHE A 124 -11.85 10.03 3.13
C PHE A 124 -13.31 10.09 2.70
N GLU A 125 -13.64 11.11 1.92
CA GLU A 125 -14.98 11.31 1.38
C GLU A 125 -15.42 10.11 0.52
N ASN A 126 -16.63 9.60 0.79
CA ASN A 126 -17.23 8.47 0.08
C ASN A 126 -16.30 7.23 0.02
N PHE A 127 -15.51 7.00 1.06
CA PHE A 127 -14.62 5.83 1.10
C PHE A 127 -15.42 4.52 0.96
N LYS A 128 -14.99 3.67 0.04
CA LYS A 128 -15.51 2.31 -0.15
C LYS A 128 -14.35 1.33 -0.01
N GLN A 129 -14.35 0.57 1.06
CA GLN A 129 -13.37 -0.48 1.28
C GLN A 129 -13.58 -1.61 0.27
N LEU A 130 -12.50 -2.09 -0.33
CA LEU A 130 -12.46 -3.26 -1.21
C LEU A 130 -11.80 -4.44 -0.52
N ASP A 131 -10.72 -4.18 0.23
CA ASP A 131 -10.00 -5.20 0.99
C ASP A 131 -9.31 -4.57 2.21
N ALA A 132 -9.07 -5.38 3.25
CA ALA A 132 -8.29 -4.97 4.42
C ALA A 132 -7.71 -6.20 5.13
N SER A 133 -6.51 -6.03 5.73
CA SER A 133 -5.84 -7.07 6.52
C SER A 133 -5.06 -6.43 7.67
N THR A 134 -4.92 -7.20 8.76
CA THR A 134 -4.00 -6.90 9.86
C THR A 134 -2.94 -8.00 10.02
N ASP A 135 -2.72 -8.79 8.97
CA ASP A 135 -1.68 -9.82 8.96
C ASP A 135 -0.29 -9.21 9.01
N ASN A 136 0.62 -9.90 9.65
CA ASN A 136 2.02 -9.48 9.69
C ASN A 136 2.62 -9.39 8.29
N TYR A 137 3.46 -8.39 8.08
CA TYR A 137 4.24 -8.23 6.86
C TYR A 137 5.72 -8.52 7.14
N ASN A 138 6.25 -9.59 6.52
CA ASN A 138 7.64 -10.05 6.75
C ASN A 138 7.98 -10.22 8.25
N GLY A 139 7.01 -10.72 9.03
CA GLY A 139 7.17 -10.93 10.47
C GLY A 139 6.92 -9.70 11.34
N PHE A 140 6.70 -8.51 10.77
CA PHE A 140 6.37 -7.30 11.50
C PHE A 140 4.86 -7.07 11.58
N PRO A 141 4.33 -6.54 12.70
CA PRO A 141 2.95 -6.09 12.79
C PRO A 141 2.61 -5.11 11.67
N SER A 142 1.51 -5.35 10.97
CA SER A 142 1.10 -4.51 9.85
C SER A 142 -0.41 -4.40 9.71
N SER A 143 -0.86 -3.38 9.00
CA SER A 143 -2.22 -3.25 8.48
C SER A 143 -2.18 -2.88 7.01
N MET A 144 -3.17 -3.34 6.27
CA MET A 144 -3.36 -3.00 4.87
C MET A 144 -4.83 -2.65 4.64
N ILE A 145 -5.08 -1.65 3.82
CA ILE A 145 -6.41 -1.33 3.35
C ILE A 145 -6.37 -0.92 1.88
N GLN A 146 -7.32 -1.43 1.14
CA GLN A 146 -7.55 -1.09 -0.25
C GLN A 146 -8.97 -0.55 -0.39
N GLY A 147 -9.13 0.51 -1.16
CA GLY A 147 -10.45 1.10 -1.35
C GLY A 147 -10.46 2.20 -2.39
N SER A 148 -11.63 2.81 -2.54
CA SER A 148 -11.80 3.98 -3.41
C SER A 148 -12.49 5.10 -2.65
N TYR A 149 -12.18 6.35 -3.02
CA TYR A 149 -12.67 7.55 -2.36
C TYR A 149 -12.71 8.74 -3.34
N ASP A 150 -13.41 9.80 -2.96
CA ASP A 150 -13.50 11.00 -3.76
C ASP A 150 -12.50 12.05 -3.25
N LEU A 151 -11.76 12.68 -4.17
CA LEU A 151 -10.83 13.78 -3.88
C LEU A 151 -10.74 14.71 -5.08
N ASP A 152 -10.90 16.03 -4.87
CA ASP A 152 -10.83 17.05 -5.92
C ASP A 152 -11.74 16.76 -7.13
N GLY A 153 -12.93 16.21 -6.90
CA GLY A 153 -13.87 15.84 -7.96
C GLY A 153 -13.49 14.59 -8.77
N GLN A 154 -12.48 13.85 -8.34
CA GLN A 154 -12.04 12.62 -8.98
C GLN A 154 -12.31 11.43 -8.08
N ARG A 155 -12.70 10.28 -8.68
CA ARG A 155 -12.74 9.01 -7.98
C ARG A 155 -11.37 8.37 -8.02
N LEU A 156 -10.75 8.19 -6.86
CA LEU A 156 -9.45 7.57 -6.70
C LEU A 156 -9.58 6.14 -6.18
N HIS A 157 -8.64 5.30 -6.55
CA HIS A 157 -8.38 3.99 -5.97
C HIS A 157 -7.05 4.05 -5.22
N SER A 158 -7.00 3.50 -4.01
CA SER A 158 -5.76 3.41 -3.25
C SER A 158 -5.55 2.04 -2.61
N TRP A 159 -4.28 1.68 -2.52
CA TRP A 159 -3.78 0.60 -1.69
C TRP A 159 -2.78 1.20 -0.70
N ASN A 160 -2.98 0.92 0.58
CA ASN A 160 -2.14 1.45 1.65
C ASN A 160 -1.71 0.33 2.60
N ARG A 161 -0.42 0.27 2.92
CA ARG A 161 0.11 -0.63 3.94
C ARG A 161 0.97 0.15 4.93
N ILE A 162 0.72 -0.10 6.22
CA ILE A 162 1.51 0.38 7.33
C ILE A 162 2.18 -0.83 7.98
N VAL A 163 3.48 -0.70 8.26
CA VAL A 163 4.29 -1.72 8.94
C VAL A 163 4.98 -1.06 10.13
N ILE A 164 4.84 -1.64 11.32
CA ILE A 164 5.63 -1.25 12.49
C ILE A 164 6.82 -2.18 12.59
N ALA A 165 7.94 -1.76 12.01
CA ALA A 165 9.16 -2.56 11.93
C ALA A 165 10.10 -2.29 13.10
N THR A 166 10.87 -3.31 13.48
CA THR A 166 11.98 -3.19 14.43
C THR A 166 13.28 -3.46 13.68
N GLY A 167 14.21 -2.51 13.74
CA GLY A 167 15.54 -2.67 13.16
C GLY A 167 16.39 -3.69 13.91
N SER A 168 17.54 -4.03 13.33
CA SER A 168 18.47 -5.00 13.91
C SER A 168 19.04 -4.58 15.26
N PRO A 169 19.45 -5.53 16.10
CA PRO A 169 20.24 -5.27 17.29
C PRO A 169 21.55 -4.51 16.97
N PRO A 170 22.13 -3.78 17.93
CA PRO A 170 21.68 -3.66 19.31
C PRO A 170 20.61 -2.58 19.52
N ALA A 171 20.37 -1.70 18.55
CA ALA A 171 19.49 -0.54 18.72
C ALA A 171 18.01 -0.93 18.83
N ASN A 172 17.58 -1.97 18.11
CA ASN A 172 16.18 -2.41 18.03
C ASN A 172 15.22 -1.23 17.81
N GLN A 173 15.64 -0.27 16.99
CA GLN A 173 14.88 0.95 16.74
C GLN A 173 13.56 0.63 16.05
N ARG A 174 12.46 1.22 16.53
CA ARG A 174 11.15 1.05 15.91
C ARG A 174 10.89 2.09 14.85
N TYR A 175 10.28 1.64 13.75
CA TYR A 175 9.94 2.46 12.60
C TYR A 175 8.49 2.22 12.18
N LEU A 176 7.80 3.29 11.79
CA LEU A 176 6.58 3.21 11.00
C LEU A 176 7.00 3.35 9.54
N VAL A 177 6.68 2.34 8.73
CA VAL A 177 6.88 2.36 7.28
C VAL A 177 5.52 2.33 6.62
N GLN A 178 5.24 3.30 5.76
CA GLN A 178 3.97 3.38 5.05
C GLN A 178 4.19 3.47 3.54
N LEU A 179 3.62 2.53 2.81
CA LEU A 179 3.49 2.57 1.35
C LEU A 179 2.04 2.86 0.99
N THR A 180 1.84 3.94 0.21
CA THR A 180 0.52 4.28 -0.35
C THR A 180 0.64 4.34 -1.86
N ILE A 181 -0.17 3.58 -2.58
CA ILE A 181 -0.28 3.63 -4.04
C ILE A 181 -1.66 4.21 -4.36
N THR A 182 -1.69 5.22 -5.23
CA THR A 182 -2.94 5.91 -5.62
C THR A 182 -3.02 6.01 -7.13
N SER A 183 -4.16 5.66 -7.69
CA SER A 183 -4.48 5.76 -9.11
C SER A 183 -5.88 6.36 -9.33
N LEU A 184 -6.19 6.77 -10.56
CA LEU A 184 -7.57 7.05 -10.94
C LEU A 184 -8.36 5.73 -10.96
N ALA A 185 -9.56 5.72 -10.36
CA ALA A 185 -10.34 4.49 -10.24
C ALA A 185 -10.70 3.85 -11.60
N ASN A 186 -10.89 4.67 -12.64
CA ASN A 186 -11.17 4.21 -14.00
C ASN A 186 -9.92 3.74 -14.76
N GLN A 187 -8.71 3.97 -14.24
CA GLN A 187 -7.43 3.54 -14.84
C GLN A 187 -6.76 2.41 -14.05
N ALA A 188 -7.22 2.14 -12.84
CA ALA A 188 -6.59 1.17 -11.92
C ALA A 188 -6.39 -0.23 -12.54
N ALA A 189 -7.31 -0.68 -13.40
CA ALA A 189 -7.18 -1.96 -14.08
C ALA A 189 -6.07 -1.97 -15.15
N ALA A 190 -5.88 -0.87 -15.87
CA ALA A 190 -4.81 -0.75 -16.88
C ALA A 190 -3.42 -0.66 -16.23
N GLU A 191 -3.34 -0.13 -15.02
CA GLU A 191 -2.12 0.07 -14.25
C GLU A 191 -1.81 -1.09 -13.29
N ALA A 192 -2.68 -2.11 -13.24
CA ALA A 192 -2.64 -3.16 -12.23
C ALA A 192 -1.30 -3.91 -12.19
N SER A 193 -0.70 -4.23 -13.34
CA SER A 193 0.56 -4.98 -13.41
C SER A 193 1.72 -4.23 -12.74
N ASP A 194 1.82 -2.92 -12.95
CA ASP A 194 2.88 -2.10 -12.36
C ASP A 194 2.62 -1.90 -10.87
N ILE A 195 1.36 -1.67 -10.49
CA ILE A 195 0.94 -1.54 -9.09
C ILE A 195 1.25 -2.83 -8.32
N GLU A 196 0.92 -4.00 -8.88
CA GLU A 196 1.25 -5.30 -8.28
C GLU A 196 2.77 -5.51 -8.18
N ALA A 197 3.55 -5.12 -9.19
CA ALA A 197 5.00 -5.19 -9.13
C ALA A 197 5.57 -4.34 -7.98
N ILE A 198 5.02 -3.15 -7.74
CA ILE A 198 5.42 -2.30 -6.61
C ILE A 198 5.03 -2.96 -5.28
N ILE A 199 3.81 -3.49 -5.15
CA ILE A 199 3.32 -4.16 -3.94
C ILE A 199 4.16 -5.39 -3.60
N HIS A 200 4.42 -6.26 -4.60
CA HIS A 200 5.20 -7.49 -4.40
C HIS A 200 6.69 -7.22 -4.17
N GLY A 201 7.21 -6.14 -4.75
CA GLY A 201 8.61 -5.73 -4.58
C GLY A 201 8.84 -4.79 -3.39
N PHE A 202 7.82 -4.48 -2.60
CA PHE A 202 7.98 -3.69 -1.37
C PHE A 202 8.82 -4.47 -0.36
N VAL A 203 9.88 -3.85 0.15
CA VAL A 203 10.80 -4.46 1.11
C VAL A 203 10.75 -3.71 2.43
N VAL A 204 10.52 -4.45 3.50
CA VAL A 204 10.76 -4.03 4.89
C VAL A 204 11.42 -5.22 5.58
N ALA A 205 12.70 -5.09 5.93
CA ALA A 205 13.48 -6.16 6.55
C ALA A 205 14.56 -5.59 7.48
N ALA A 206 14.79 -6.22 8.61
CA ALA A 206 15.95 -5.93 9.45
C ALA A 206 17.25 -6.21 8.67
N LYS A 207 18.31 -5.41 8.90
CA LYS A 207 19.64 -5.62 8.24
C LYS A 207 20.45 -6.67 8.96
#